data_c249ddb478fab2cf613f700397d50583
#
_entry.id   c249ddb478fab2cf613f700397d50583
#
_cell.length_a   1.000
_cell.length_b   1.000
_cell.length_c   1.000
_cell.angle_alpha   90.00
_cell.angle_beta   90.00
_cell.angle_gamma   90.00
#
_symmetry.space_group_name_H-M   'P 1'
#
loop_
_entity.id
_entity.type
_entity.pdbx_description
1 polymer ?
#
loop_
_entity_poly.entity_id
_entity_poly.type
_entity_poly.pdbx_seq_one_letter_code
_entity_poly.pdbx_strand_id
1 'polypeptide(L)'
;MNAQNSKKILIEVMYKADYCLPCLYMDEAVREVIPKYDKYVKYHRVEFMKSSGKERFLELSRSLFGEEGVYKHCRVAPVPSLFINGELFFDAIPPKFELEEAIEEVLIENGYLDNK
;
A
#
# COMPACT_ATOMS: atom_id res chain seq x y z
N MET A 1 -10.79 6.28 -26.30
CA MET A 1 -10.37 6.32 -24.92
C MET A 1 -9.76 5.04 -24.45
N ASN A 2 -8.68 5.18 -23.87
CA ASN A 2 -7.93 4.06 -23.42
C ASN A 2 -8.21 3.77 -21.96
N ALA A 3 -8.60 2.55 -21.63
CA ALA A 3 -8.91 2.19 -20.25
C ALA A 3 -7.73 2.43 -19.33
N GLN A 4 -6.53 2.35 -19.87
CA GLN A 4 -5.33 2.57 -19.06
C GLN A 4 -5.26 3.97 -18.48
N ASN A 5 -5.81 4.95 -19.19
CA ASN A 5 -5.71 6.32 -18.75
C ASN A 5 -6.54 6.61 -17.51
N SER A 6 -7.51 5.75 -17.23
CA SER A 6 -8.34 5.92 -16.03
C SER A 6 -7.86 5.04 -14.89
N LYS A 7 -6.84 4.22 -15.12
CA LYS A 7 -6.35 3.31 -14.11
C LYS A 7 -5.40 4.03 -13.18
N LYS A 8 -5.65 3.94 -11.89
CA LYS A 8 -4.84 4.60 -10.89
C LYS A 8 -3.88 3.60 -10.25
N ILE A 9 -2.77 4.11 -9.72
CA ILE A 9 -1.93 3.26 -8.90
C ILE A 9 -2.64 3.03 -7.57
N LEU A 10 -2.44 1.85 -7.02
CA LEU A 10 -3.13 1.44 -5.80
C LEU A 10 -2.17 1.45 -4.62
N ILE A 11 -2.49 2.26 -3.60
CA ILE A 11 -1.74 2.26 -2.36
C ILE A 11 -2.57 1.53 -1.33
N GLU A 12 -1.96 0.55 -0.67
CA GLU A 12 -2.64 -0.24 0.36
C GLU A 12 -1.82 -0.23 1.63
N VAL A 13 -2.51 -0.01 2.75
CA VAL A 13 -1.88 -0.10 4.07
C VAL A 13 -2.47 -1.31 4.79
N MET A 14 -1.58 -2.19 5.27
CA MET A 14 -2.02 -3.31 6.09
C MET A 14 -2.39 -2.75 7.46
N TYR A 15 -3.66 -2.84 7.80
CA TYR A 15 -4.25 -2.14 8.92
C TYR A 15 -4.92 -3.13 9.85
N LYS A 16 -4.46 -3.17 11.10
CA LYS A 16 -5.02 -4.14 12.03
C LYS A 16 -6.36 -3.67 12.60
N ALA A 17 -6.36 -2.52 13.23
CA ALA A 17 -7.58 -2.00 13.85
C ALA A 17 -7.29 -0.59 14.36
N ASP A 18 -8.36 0.12 14.75
CA ASP A 18 -8.20 1.49 15.22
C ASP A 18 -7.46 1.59 16.55
N TYR A 19 -7.34 0.49 17.29
CA TYR A 19 -6.54 0.51 18.54
C TYR A 19 -5.05 0.32 18.28
N CYS A 20 -4.66 0.07 17.04
CA CYS A 20 -3.26 -0.07 16.67
C CYS A 20 -2.72 1.31 16.31
N LEU A 21 -1.97 1.93 17.25
CA LEU A 21 -1.48 3.28 17.01
C LEU A 21 -0.55 3.39 15.81
N PRO A 22 0.43 2.49 15.61
CA PRO A 22 1.24 2.57 14.39
C PRO A 22 0.41 2.47 13.13
N CYS A 23 -0.66 1.67 13.13
CA CYS A 23 -1.54 1.56 11.97
C CYS A 23 -2.23 2.89 11.71
N LEU A 24 -2.72 3.55 12.76
CA LEU A 24 -3.35 4.86 12.63
C LEU A 24 -2.37 5.88 12.06
N TYR A 25 -1.15 5.87 12.58
CA TYR A 25 -0.15 6.85 12.13
C TYR A 25 0.21 6.64 10.67
N MET A 26 0.33 5.40 10.23
CA MET A 26 0.61 5.15 8.81
C MET A 26 -0.57 5.57 7.94
N ASP A 27 -1.78 5.28 8.38
CA ASP A 27 -2.98 5.73 7.66
C ASP A 27 -3.00 7.24 7.54
N GLU A 28 -2.68 7.96 8.61
CA GLU A 28 -2.64 9.42 8.59
C GLU A 28 -1.56 9.93 7.65
N ALA A 29 -0.40 9.29 7.66
CA ALA A 29 0.70 9.71 6.78
C ALA A 29 0.27 9.62 5.31
N VAL A 30 -0.44 8.54 4.95
CA VAL A 30 -0.91 8.39 3.58
C VAL A 30 -1.97 9.44 3.26
N ARG A 31 -2.94 9.62 4.16
CA ARG A 31 -4.02 10.57 3.92
C ARG A 31 -3.52 11.99 3.77
N GLU A 32 -2.40 12.30 4.38
CA GLU A 32 -1.83 13.62 4.28
C GLU A 32 -1.32 13.91 2.86
N VAL A 33 -0.80 12.90 2.18
CA VAL A 33 -0.23 13.11 0.85
C VAL A 33 -1.18 12.77 -0.30
N ILE A 34 -2.22 11.98 -0.04
CA ILE A 34 -3.14 11.56 -1.10
C ILE A 34 -3.73 12.73 -1.88
N PRO A 35 -4.19 13.83 -1.25
CA PRO A 35 -4.79 14.92 -2.03
C PRO A 35 -3.89 15.47 -3.13
N LYS A 36 -2.58 15.43 -2.92
CA LYS A 36 -1.62 15.92 -3.90
C LYS A 36 -1.63 15.06 -5.17
N TYR A 37 -1.97 13.78 -5.04
CA TYR A 37 -1.92 12.83 -6.15
C TYR A 37 -3.27 12.23 -6.47
N ASP A 38 -4.33 12.88 -6.08
CA ASP A 38 -5.69 12.36 -6.14
C ASP A 38 -6.08 11.84 -7.52
N LYS A 39 -5.61 12.50 -8.58
CA LYS A 39 -5.92 12.09 -9.95
C LYS A 39 -5.31 10.72 -10.30
N TYR A 40 -4.23 10.36 -9.65
CA TYR A 40 -3.43 9.22 -10.06
C TYR A 40 -3.42 8.08 -9.05
N VAL A 41 -3.93 8.30 -7.85
CA VAL A 41 -3.76 7.35 -6.75
C VAL A 41 -5.12 6.95 -6.18
N LYS A 42 -5.25 5.66 -5.93
CA LYS A 42 -6.37 5.11 -5.19
C LYS A 42 -5.82 4.52 -3.90
N TYR A 43 -6.45 4.86 -2.77
CA TYR A 43 -5.97 4.39 -1.47
C TYR A 43 -7.00 3.45 -0.83
N HIS A 44 -6.51 2.35 -0.28
CA HIS A 44 -7.37 1.37 0.37
C HIS A 44 -6.67 0.82 1.61
N ARG A 45 -7.35 0.90 2.76
CA ARG A 45 -6.87 0.22 3.96
C ARG A 45 -7.28 -1.24 3.88
N VAL A 46 -6.30 -2.13 4.05
CA VAL A 46 -6.59 -3.56 4.10
C VAL A 46 -6.78 -3.93 5.55
N GLU A 47 -8.03 -3.94 5.99
CA GLU A 47 -8.38 -4.22 7.38
C GLU A 47 -8.51 -5.73 7.54
N PHE A 48 -7.40 -6.39 7.80
CA PHE A 48 -7.33 -7.83 7.70
C PHE A 48 -7.99 -8.58 8.85
N MET A 49 -8.39 -7.88 9.90
CA MET A 49 -9.19 -8.51 10.95
C MET A 49 -10.64 -8.68 10.51
N LYS A 50 -11.03 -8.03 9.42
CA LYS A 50 -12.35 -8.18 8.83
C LYS A 50 -12.26 -9.15 7.66
N SER A 51 -13.35 -9.89 7.41
CA SER A 51 -13.34 -10.84 6.32
C SER A 51 -13.04 -10.19 4.97
N SER A 52 -13.46 -8.94 4.78
CA SER A 52 -13.23 -8.24 3.52
C SER A 52 -11.75 -7.97 3.26
N GLY A 53 -10.94 -7.82 4.30
CA GLY A 53 -9.52 -7.52 4.12
C GLY A 53 -8.62 -8.73 4.27
N LYS A 54 -9.14 -9.80 4.84
CA LYS A 54 -8.30 -10.96 5.15
C LYS A 54 -7.70 -11.59 3.91
N GLU A 55 -8.50 -11.74 2.86
CA GLU A 55 -8.03 -12.41 1.65
C GLU A 55 -6.93 -11.60 0.98
N ARG A 56 -7.12 -10.29 0.90
CA ARG A 56 -6.09 -9.44 0.29
C ARG A 56 -4.79 -9.47 1.09
N PHE A 57 -4.92 -9.47 2.41
CA PHE A 57 -3.76 -9.54 3.29
C PHE A 57 -2.97 -10.82 3.06
N LEU A 58 -3.68 -11.95 2.94
CA LEU A 58 -3.02 -13.22 2.67
C LEU A 58 -2.40 -13.25 1.28
N GLU A 59 -3.08 -12.66 0.31
CA GLU A 59 -2.55 -12.58 -1.04
C GLU A 59 -1.23 -11.83 -1.08
N LEU A 60 -1.16 -10.69 -0.41
CA LEU A 60 0.08 -9.91 -0.35
C LEU A 60 1.15 -10.62 0.45
N SER A 61 0.75 -11.33 1.51
CA SER A 61 1.70 -12.11 2.29
C SER A 61 2.31 -13.23 1.45
N ARG A 62 1.48 -13.90 0.64
CA ARG A 62 1.98 -14.95 -0.26
C ARG A 62 2.94 -14.37 -1.30
N SER A 63 2.67 -13.17 -1.75
CA SER A 63 3.55 -12.49 -2.69
C SER A 63 4.94 -12.27 -2.10
N LEU A 64 5.01 -12.04 -0.79
CA LEU A 64 6.28 -11.81 -0.11
C LEU A 64 6.99 -13.10 0.28
N PHE A 65 6.27 -14.08 0.77
CA PHE A 65 6.87 -15.25 1.41
C PHE A 65 6.53 -16.58 0.77
N GLY A 66 5.67 -16.58 -0.25
CA GLY A 66 5.21 -17.81 -0.88
C GLY A 66 4.18 -18.53 -0.02
N GLU A 67 3.53 -19.54 -0.63
CA GLU A 67 2.50 -20.27 0.08
C GLU A 67 3.06 -21.00 1.30
N GLU A 68 4.21 -21.63 1.14
CA GLU A 68 4.81 -22.34 2.24
C GLU A 68 5.18 -21.40 3.38
N GLY A 69 5.72 -20.23 3.04
CA GLY A 69 6.09 -19.25 4.05
C GLY A 69 4.90 -18.83 4.87
N VAL A 70 3.77 -18.58 4.21
CA VAL A 70 2.58 -18.12 4.91
C VAL A 70 1.94 -19.24 5.72
N TYR A 71 1.68 -20.38 5.08
CA TYR A 71 0.82 -21.40 5.72
C TYR A 71 1.60 -22.41 6.55
N LYS A 72 2.87 -22.62 6.25
CA LYS A 72 3.69 -23.54 7.02
C LYS A 72 4.52 -22.85 8.07
N HIS A 73 5.02 -21.65 7.76
CA HIS A 73 5.91 -20.94 8.67
C HIS A 73 5.30 -19.69 9.28
N CYS A 74 4.01 -19.46 9.04
CA CYS A 74 3.25 -18.37 9.64
C CYS A 74 3.84 -17.00 9.36
N ARG A 75 4.42 -16.81 8.17
CA ARG A 75 4.98 -15.52 7.79
C ARG A 75 3.93 -14.70 7.06
N VAL A 76 3.71 -13.51 7.53
CA VAL A 76 2.71 -12.62 6.93
C VAL A 76 3.31 -11.24 6.75
N ALA A 77 2.63 -10.42 5.96
CA ALA A 77 3.08 -9.06 5.71
C ALA A 77 3.24 -8.30 7.03
N PRO A 78 4.23 -7.42 7.13
CA PRO A 78 4.39 -6.61 8.35
C PRO A 78 3.15 -5.76 8.60
N VAL A 79 2.93 -5.41 9.87
CA VAL A 79 1.78 -4.58 10.24
C VAL A 79 2.26 -3.49 11.18
N PRO A 80 2.09 -2.22 10.82
CA PRO A 80 1.56 -1.76 9.54
C PRO A 80 2.60 -1.87 8.44
N SER A 81 2.13 -1.90 7.21
CA SER A 81 3.02 -1.83 6.05
C SER A 81 2.26 -1.17 4.91
N LEU A 82 3.02 -0.62 3.97
CA LEU A 82 2.45 0.11 2.85
C LEU A 82 2.91 -0.52 1.56
N PHE A 83 1.93 -0.88 0.72
CA PHE A 83 2.17 -1.47 -0.59
C PHE A 83 1.73 -0.50 -1.67
N ILE A 84 2.48 -0.46 -2.76
CA ILE A 84 2.07 0.29 -3.95
C ILE A 84 2.03 -0.71 -5.10
N ASN A 85 0.85 -0.85 -5.70
CA ASN A 85 0.62 -1.80 -6.79
C ASN A 85 1.07 -3.21 -6.43
N GLY A 86 0.81 -3.60 -5.18
CA GLY A 86 1.10 -4.96 -4.72
C GLY A 86 2.53 -5.19 -4.28
N GLU A 87 3.36 -4.18 -4.30
CA GLU A 87 4.76 -4.30 -3.92
C GLU A 87 5.00 -3.58 -2.60
N LEU A 88 5.73 -4.22 -1.70
CA LEU A 88 6.00 -3.64 -0.39
C LEU A 88 6.99 -2.48 -0.51
N PHE A 89 6.59 -1.31 -0.05
CA PHE A 89 7.44 -0.12 -0.08
C PHE A 89 7.92 0.29 1.31
N PHE A 90 7.06 0.22 2.31
CA PHE A 90 7.44 0.65 3.66
C PHE A 90 6.88 -0.33 4.68
N ASP A 91 7.74 -0.75 5.61
CA ASP A 91 7.28 -1.52 6.77
C ASP A 91 7.42 -0.72 8.06
N ALA A 92 7.67 0.57 7.92
CA ALA A 92 7.67 1.53 9.00
C ALA A 92 7.07 2.81 8.46
N ILE A 93 6.61 3.69 9.35
CA ILE A 93 5.96 4.92 8.91
C ILE A 93 6.98 5.85 8.26
N PRO A 94 6.80 6.16 6.96
CA PRO A 94 7.79 6.97 6.26
C PRO A 94 7.61 8.46 6.55
N PRO A 95 8.70 9.23 6.51
CA PRO A 95 8.55 10.67 6.49
C PRO A 95 7.78 11.11 5.25
N LYS A 96 7.14 12.25 5.34
CA LYS A 96 6.27 12.72 4.25
C LYS A 96 7.01 12.78 2.91
N PHE A 97 8.24 13.34 2.91
CA PHE A 97 8.96 13.50 1.66
C PHE A 97 9.36 12.15 1.05
N GLU A 98 9.63 11.14 1.88
CA GLU A 98 9.97 9.82 1.35
C GLU A 98 8.75 9.16 0.73
N LEU A 99 7.60 9.33 1.35
CA LEU A 99 6.37 8.78 0.80
C LEU A 99 6.03 9.46 -0.52
N GLU A 100 6.17 10.78 -0.59
CA GLU A 100 5.93 11.51 -1.85
C GLU A 100 6.89 11.05 -2.94
N GLU A 101 8.14 10.88 -2.58
CA GLU A 101 9.15 10.43 -3.53
C GLU A 101 8.82 9.04 -4.09
N ALA A 102 8.40 8.13 -3.21
CA ALA A 102 8.05 6.80 -3.64
C ALA A 102 6.84 6.81 -4.57
N ILE A 103 5.83 7.62 -4.24
CA ILE A 103 4.65 7.73 -5.09
C ILE A 103 5.02 8.28 -6.46
N GLU A 104 5.84 9.34 -6.48
CA GLU A 104 6.23 9.97 -7.75
C GLU A 104 7.05 9.02 -8.60
N GLU A 105 7.90 8.23 -7.97
CA GLU A 105 8.70 7.24 -8.69
C GLU A 105 7.81 6.24 -9.40
N VAL A 106 6.80 5.73 -8.71
CA VAL A 106 5.87 4.79 -9.31
C VAL A 106 5.05 5.46 -10.41
N LEU A 107 4.66 6.71 -10.19
CA LEU A 107 3.90 7.44 -11.22
C LEU A 107 4.73 7.64 -12.49
N ILE A 108 6.02 7.94 -12.32
CA ILE A 108 6.91 8.08 -13.47
C ILE A 108 7.05 6.75 -14.21
N GLU A 109 7.24 5.67 -13.46
CA GLU A 109 7.40 4.35 -14.05
C GLU A 109 6.17 3.93 -14.83
N ASN A 110 4.99 4.40 -14.43
CA ASN A 110 3.74 4.03 -15.07
C ASN A 110 3.28 5.07 -16.09
N GLY A 111 4.09 6.08 -16.36
CA GLY A 111 3.79 7.03 -17.42
C GLY A 111 2.83 8.14 -17.03
N TYR A 112 2.52 8.30 -15.75
CA TYR A 112 1.62 9.35 -15.31
C TYR A 112 2.32 10.70 -15.13
N LEU A 113 3.62 10.69 -14.84
CA LEU A 113 4.42 11.89 -14.66
C LEU A 113 5.67 11.79 -15.50
N ASP A 114 6.16 12.94 -15.92
CA ASP A 114 7.41 13.00 -16.70
C ASP A 114 8.59 12.88 -15.77
N ASN A 115 9.60 12.16 -16.22
CA ASN A 115 10.85 12.05 -15.50
C ASN A 115 11.71 13.25 -15.81
N LYS A 116 11.99 14.07 -14.82
CA LYS A 116 12.78 15.28 -15.03
C LYS A 116 14.20 15.14 -14.58
#